data_efe2386d4a61d3859f783107d78df34b
#
_entry.id   efe2386d4a61d3859f783107d78df34b
#
_cell.length_a   1.000
_cell.length_b   1.000
_cell.length_c   1.000
_cell.angle_alpha   90.00
_cell.angle_beta   90.00
_cell.angle_gamma   90.00
#
_symmetry.space_group_name_H-M   'P 1'
#
loop_
_entity.id
_entity.type
_entity.pdbx_description
1 polymer ?
#
loop_
_entity_poly.entity_id
_entity_poly.type
_entity_poly.pdbx_seq_one_letter_code
_entity_poly.pdbx_strand_id
1 'polypeptide(L)'
;MHKFIFNILEYSLKKCVQFTDYHKRMKVEKKVAFGFLFLVFVSNAFAYRVQYKEQYYELYHVHYAKSPDDYLENIYWLERAVEADFCNPLYALAKIENKTQWKKYRAVFMMHLNLKLIEQHLRLGAQFDKQVAYFYNAPWKEQNIESLQVAESYYYAALEYWKEAKLWAERANVPELQFVYLRDLKNWEEDLARIKNGKLNYERIIRRELKRLENVRQEFIKMDETTY
;
A
#
# COMPACT_ATOMS: atom_id res chain seq x y z
N MET A 1 -40.40 -76.79 -20.21
CA MET A 1 -40.26 -75.92 -19.05
C MET A 1 -38.89 -75.27 -18.92
N HIS A 2 -37.76 -75.90 -19.23
CA HIS A 2 -36.41 -75.32 -19.12
C HIS A 2 -36.12 -74.09 -20.02
N LYS A 3 -36.60 -74.02 -21.25
CA LYS A 3 -36.35 -72.89 -22.15
C LYS A 3 -37.04 -71.58 -21.74
N PHE A 4 -38.15 -71.67 -21.03
CA PHE A 4 -38.90 -70.48 -20.59
C PHE A 4 -38.21 -69.81 -19.36
N ILE A 5 -37.66 -70.56 -18.47
CA ILE A 5 -36.93 -70.04 -17.30
C ILE A 5 -35.61 -69.38 -17.72
N PHE A 6 -34.95 -69.96 -18.73
CA PHE A 6 -33.68 -69.43 -19.26
C PHE A 6 -33.87 -68.06 -19.93
N ASN A 7 -34.97 -67.89 -20.72
CA ASN A 7 -35.26 -66.58 -21.34
C ASN A 7 -35.63 -65.46 -20.32
N ILE A 8 -36.27 -65.83 -19.23
CA ILE A 8 -36.61 -64.86 -18.18
C ILE A 8 -35.37 -64.43 -17.40
N LEU A 9 -34.44 -65.35 -17.13
CA LEU A 9 -33.15 -65.03 -16.47
C LEU A 9 -32.24 -64.18 -17.35
N GLU A 10 -32.20 -64.47 -18.67
CA GLU A 10 -31.41 -63.68 -19.63
C GLU A 10 -31.96 -62.23 -19.79
N TYR A 11 -33.29 -62.10 -19.83
CA TYR A 11 -33.94 -60.78 -19.90
C TYR A 11 -33.74 -59.97 -18.60
N SER A 12 -33.78 -60.58 -17.45
CA SER A 12 -33.53 -59.91 -16.17
C SER A 12 -32.07 -59.49 -16.00
N LEU A 13 -31.13 -60.33 -16.46
CA LEU A 13 -29.71 -60.01 -16.46
C LEU A 13 -29.39 -58.84 -17.42
N LYS A 14 -29.95 -58.83 -18.62
CA LYS A 14 -29.78 -57.70 -19.55
C LYS A 14 -30.34 -56.38 -18.99
N LYS A 15 -31.48 -56.42 -18.31
CA LYS A 15 -32.04 -55.25 -17.63
C LYS A 15 -31.19 -54.74 -16.46
N CYS A 16 -30.60 -55.65 -15.67
CA CYS A 16 -29.70 -55.30 -14.58
C CYS A 16 -28.40 -54.64 -15.12
N VAL A 17 -27.82 -55.18 -16.19
CA VAL A 17 -26.62 -54.61 -16.81
C VAL A 17 -26.91 -53.24 -17.40
N GLN A 18 -28.04 -53.05 -18.09
CA GLN A 18 -28.45 -51.71 -18.58
C GLN A 18 -28.66 -50.72 -17.43
N PHE A 19 -29.23 -51.15 -16.31
CA PHE A 19 -29.46 -50.26 -15.17
C PHE A 19 -28.15 -49.84 -14.46
N THR A 20 -27.17 -50.76 -14.39
CA THR A 20 -25.85 -50.43 -13.82
C THR A 20 -25.04 -49.51 -14.74
N ASP A 21 -25.11 -49.67 -16.05
CA ASP A 21 -24.46 -48.79 -17.03
C ASP A 21 -25.09 -47.41 -17.05
N TYR A 22 -26.42 -47.31 -16.94
CA TYR A 22 -27.12 -46.06 -16.81
C TYR A 22 -26.72 -45.31 -15.53
N HIS A 23 -26.62 -45.98 -14.39
CA HIS A 23 -26.17 -45.41 -13.12
C HIS A 23 -24.70 -44.98 -13.15
N LYS A 24 -23.84 -45.71 -13.84
CA LYS A 24 -22.44 -45.33 -14.06
C LYS A 24 -22.35 -44.09 -14.94
N ARG A 25 -23.08 -44.03 -16.07
CA ARG A 25 -23.12 -42.83 -16.94
C ARG A 25 -23.63 -41.61 -16.18
N MET A 26 -24.73 -41.69 -15.46
CA MET A 26 -25.24 -40.56 -14.64
C MET A 26 -24.23 -40.08 -13.59
N LYS A 27 -23.45 -40.98 -12.97
CA LYS A 27 -22.39 -40.57 -12.03
C LYS A 27 -21.24 -39.85 -12.70
N VAL A 28 -20.87 -40.23 -13.93
CA VAL A 28 -19.84 -39.57 -14.72
C VAL A 28 -20.34 -38.22 -15.20
N GLU A 29 -21.55 -38.12 -15.72
CA GLU A 29 -22.15 -36.85 -16.19
C GLU A 29 -22.28 -35.84 -15.06
N LYS A 30 -22.70 -36.27 -13.83
CA LYS A 30 -22.76 -35.41 -12.67
C LYS A 30 -21.35 -34.92 -12.23
N LYS A 31 -20.34 -35.76 -12.31
CA LYS A 31 -18.95 -35.35 -12.02
C LYS A 31 -18.39 -34.38 -13.05
N VAL A 32 -18.70 -34.59 -14.35
CA VAL A 32 -18.31 -33.70 -15.43
C VAL A 32 -19.05 -32.36 -15.31
N ALA A 33 -20.35 -32.39 -15.04
CA ALA A 33 -21.15 -31.18 -14.81
C ALA A 33 -20.65 -30.39 -13.60
N PHE A 34 -20.32 -31.08 -12.49
CA PHE A 34 -19.76 -30.44 -11.29
C PHE A 34 -18.36 -29.85 -11.57
N GLY A 35 -17.51 -30.59 -12.29
CA GLY A 35 -16.20 -30.08 -12.74
C GLY A 35 -16.30 -28.85 -13.65
N PHE A 36 -17.27 -28.84 -14.57
CA PHE A 36 -17.52 -27.71 -15.44
C PHE A 36 -18.08 -26.50 -14.66
N LEU A 37 -18.99 -26.74 -13.72
CA LEU A 37 -19.52 -25.71 -12.82
C LEU A 37 -18.40 -25.09 -11.97
N PHE A 38 -17.50 -25.91 -11.43
CA PHE A 38 -16.33 -25.45 -10.68
C PHE A 38 -15.36 -24.63 -11.54
N LEU A 39 -15.09 -25.04 -12.79
CA LEU A 39 -14.30 -24.27 -13.75
C LEU A 39 -14.93 -22.92 -14.07
N VAL A 40 -16.24 -22.84 -14.23
CA VAL A 40 -16.98 -21.58 -14.45
C VAL A 40 -16.90 -20.67 -13.21
N PHE A 41 -16.96 -21.20 -12.00
CA PHE A 41 -16.78 -20.40 -10.78
C PHE A 41 -15.34 -19.90 -10.60
N VAL A 42 -14.33 -20.72 -10.93
CA VAL A 42 -12.92 -20.32 -10.83
C VAL A 42 -12.58 -19.28 -11.90
N SER A 43 -13.15 -19.36 -13.10
CA SER A 43 -12.89 -18.38 -14.17
C SER A 43 -13.48 -17.00 -13.89
N ASN A 44 -14.46 -16.87 -13.00
CA ASN A 44 -15.00 -15.58 -12.55
C ASN A 44 -14.25 -14.96 -11.37
N ALA A 45 -13.27 -15.65 -10.79
CA ALA A 45 -12.32 -15.06 -9.86
C ALA A 45 -11.33 -14.16 -10.64
N PHE A 46 -11.81 -13.14 -11.33
CA PHE A 46 -10.96 -12.05 -11.79
C PHE A 46 -10.40 -11.40 -10.53
N ALA A 47 -9.15 -11.69 -10.21
CA ALA A 47 -8.43 -10.95 -9.20
C ALA A 47 -8.54 -9.45 -9.56
N TYR A 48 -9.12 -8.67 -8.68
CA TYR A 48 -9.20 -7.22 -8.85
C TYR A 48 -7.79 -6.69 -9.03
N ARG A 49 -7.47 -6.25 -10.25
CA ARG A 49 -6.14 -5.76 -10.57
C ARG A 49 -6.05 -4.29 -10.19
N VAL A 50 -5.29 -4.02 -9.17
CA VAL A 50 -4.95 -2.65 -8.78
C VAL A 50 -3.98 -2.09 -9.82
N GLN A 51 -4.33 -0.97 -10.43
CA GLN A 51 -3.57 -0.36 -11.53
C GLN A 51 -3.31 1.14 -11.33
N TYR A 52 -4.17 1.83 -10.57
CA TYR A 52 -4.19 3.28 -10.50
C TYR A 52 -3.77 3.80 -9.12
N LYS A 53 -3.19 5.00 -9.11
CA LYS A 53 -2.76 5.70 -7.90
C LYS A 53 -3.83 5.77 -6.83
N GLU A 54 -5.05 6.09 -7.24
CA GLU A 54 -6.20 6.23 -6.35
C GLU A 54 -6.53 4.92 -5.64
N GLN A 55 -6.45 3.79 -6.36
CA GLN A 55 -6.71 2.47 -5.80
C GLN A 55 -5.63 2.06 -4.78
N TYR A 56 -4.35 2.31 -5.07
CA TYR A 56 -3.27 2.08 -4.11
C TYR A 56 -3.39 2.96 -2.87
N TYR A 57 -3.81 4.21 -3.06
CA TYR A 57 -4.06 5.12 -1.96
C TYR A 57 -5.24 4.69 -1.08
N GLU A 58 -6.31 4.15 -1.67
CA GLU A 58 -7.41 3.52 -0.92
C GLU A 58 -6.92 2.30 -0.13
N LEU A 59 -6.08 1.44 -0.72
CA LEU A 59 -5.46 0.31 -0.02
C LEU A 59 -4.61 0.78 1.17
N TYR A 60 -3.81 1.83 0.98
CA TYR A 60 -3.10 2.47 2.08
C TYR A 60 -4.05 2.88 3.20
N HIS A 61 -5.17 3.54 2.90
CA HIS A 61 -6.13 3.95 3.93
C HIS A 61 -6.76 2.77 4.66
N VAL A 62 -7.13 1.72 3.93
CA VAL A 62 -7.69 0.49 4.52
C VAL A 62 -6.67 -0.18 5.44
N HIS A 63 -5.42 -0.26 5.02
CA HIS A 63 -4.34 -0.83 5.83
C HIS A 63 -4.03 0.05 7.04
N TYR A 64 -3.81 1.34 6.84
CA TYR A 64 -3.51 2.30 7.89
C TYR A 64 -4.58 2.35 8.99
N ALA A 65 -5.86 2.22 8.63
CA ALA A 65 -6.95 2.16 9.60
C ALA A 65 -6.90 0.92 10.51
N LYS A 66 -6.31 -0.19 10.04
CA LYS A 66 -6.17 -1.45 10.79
C LYS A 66 -4.83 -1.55 11.52
N SER A 67 -3.78 -1.08 10.89
CA SER A 67 -2.39 -1.25 11.33
C SER A 67 -1.60 0.06 11.12
N PRO A 68 -1.90 1.12 11.89
CA PRO A 68 -1.28 2.44 11.70
C PRO A 68 0.24 2.43 11.98
N ASP A 69 0.72 1.48 12.79
CA ASP A 69 2.12 1.36 13.19
C ASP A 69 2.92 0.39 12.29
N ASP A 70 2.28 -0.23 11.29
CA ASP A 70 2.98 -0.98 10.25
C ASP A 70 3.49 -0.02 9.17
N TYR A 71 4.54 0.71 9.51
CA TYR A 71 5.08 1.77 8.65
C TYR A 71 5.64 1.24 7.34
N LEU A 72 6.21 0.02 7.32
CA LEU A 72 6.78 -0.58 6.10
C LEU A 72 5.70 -0.88 5.08
N GLU A 73 4.61 -1.51 5.48
CA GLU A 73 3.49 -1.79 4.59
C GLU A 73 2.77 -0.49 4.16
N ASN A 74 2.65 0.48 5.08
CA ASN A 74 2.11 1.80 4.76
C ASN A 74 2.95 2.53 3.69
N ILE A 75 4.29 2.49 3.81
CA ILE A 75 5.22 3.03 2.82
C ILE A 75 5.06 2.29 1.48
N TYR A 76 5.02 0.96 1.50
CA TYR A 76 4.84 0.14 0.31
C TYR A 76 3.62 0.58 -0.53
N TRP A 77 2.45 0.70 0.10
CA TRP A 77 1.23 1.12 -0.61
C TRP A 77 1.32 2.54 -1.15
N LEU A 78 1.94 3.46 -0.41
CA LEU A 78 2.12 4.85 -0.85
C LEU A 78 3.13 4.95 -2.01
N GLU A 79 4.23 4.20 -2.00
CA GLU A 79 5.21 4.15 -3.09
C GLU A 79 4.57 3.57 -4.35
N ARG A 80 3.80 2.47 -4.23
CA ARG A 80 3.01 1.94 -5.35
C ARG A 80 2.03 2.98 -5.90
N ALA A 81 1.40 3.78 -5.03
CA ALA A 81 0.56 4.89 -5.46
C ALA A 81 1.36 5.95 -6.23
N VAL A 82 2.57 6.30 -5.79
CA VAL A 82 3.43 7.27 -6.51
C VAL A 82 3.84 6.76 -7.90
N GLU A 83 4.14 5.48 -8.02
CA GLU A 83 4.60 4.86 -9.28
C GLU A 83 3.48 4.63 -10.30
N ALA A 84 2.28 4.24 -9.85
CA ALA A 84 1.16 3.88 -10.71
C ALA A 84 0.66 5.04 -11.60
N ASP A 85 -0.19 4.74 -12.58
CA ASP A 85 -0.87 5.75 -13.38
C ASP A 85 -2.09 6.34 -12.66
N PHE A 86 -2.52 7.53 -13.08
CA PHE A 86 -3.79 8.11 -12.63
C PHE A 86 -4.97 7.36 -13.25
N CYS A 87 -6.06 7.24 -12.49
CA CYS A 87 -7.32 6.73 -13.01
C CYS A 87 -7.97 7.69 -14.02
N ASN A 88 -9.08 7.25 -14.64
CA ASN A 88 -9.92 8.18 -15.38
C ASN A 88 -10.49 9.25 -14.43
N PRO A 89 -10.58 10.54 -14.83
CA PRO A 89 -11.15 11.63 -14.01
C PRO A 89 -12.52 11.34 -13.37
N LEU A 90 -13.32 10.45 -13.99
CA LEU A 90 -14.61 10.01 -13.45
C LEU A 90 -14.49 9.18 -12.15
N TYR A 91 -13.33 8.57 -11.93
CA TYR A 91 -13.04 7.72 -10.77
C TYR A 91 -12.04 8.37 -9.80
N ALA A 92 -11.77 9.67 -9.98
CA ALA A 92 -10.91 10.43 -9.08
C ALA A 92 -11.52 10.53 -7.67
N LEU A 93 -10.68 10.76 -6.68
CA LEU A 93 -11.11 10.94 -5.28
C LEU A 93 -11.86 12.26 -5.03
N ALA A 94 -12.00 13.09 -6.06
CA ALA A 94 -12.76 14.32 -6.06
C ALA A 94 -13.58 14.45 -7.34
N LYS A 95 -14.67 15.19 -7.29
CA LYS A 95 -15.46 15.52 -8.47
C LYS A 95 -14.66 16.43 -9.40
N ILE A 96 -14.39 15.94 -10.61
CA ILE A 96 -13.62 16.65 -11.66
C ILE A 96 -14.57 17.04 -12.80
N GLU A 97 -14.75 18.34 -13.03
CA GLU A 97 -15.68 18.86 -14.02
C GLU A 97 -15.00 19.29 -15.33
N ASN A 98 -13.70 19.60 -15.28
CA ASN A 98 -12.96 20.08 -16.43
C ASN A 98 -11.46 19.73 -16.38
N LYS A 99 -10.76 19.98 -17.49
CA LYS A 99 -9.33 19.70 -17.64
C LYS A 99 -8.44 20.47 -16.66
N THR A 100 -8.83 21.67 -16.27
CA THR A 100 -8.05 22.51 -15.35
C THR A 100 -8.12 21.94 -13.93
N GLN A 101 -9.32 21.53 -13.48
CA GLN A 101 -9.47 20.81 -12.21
C GLN A 101 -8.71 19.49 -12.21
N TRP A 102 -8.69 18.76 -13.36
CA TRP A 102 -7.90 17.54 -13.48
C TRP A 102 -6.40 17.80 -13.34
N LYS A 103 -5.87 18.85 -13.95
CA LYS A 103 -4.46 19.25 -13.79
C LYS A 103 -4.15 19.57 -12.31
N LYS A 104 -5.02 20.34 -11.67
CA LYS A 104 -4.89 20.72 -10.24
C LYS A 104 -4.92 19.47 -9.35
N TYR A 105 -5.90 18.58 -9.56
CA TYR A 105 -6.06 17.34 -8.82
C TYR A 105 -4.77 16.51 -8.86
N ARG A 106 -4.23 16.26 -10.04
CA ARG A 106 -3.01 15.48 -10.21
C ARG A 106 -1.83 16.05 -9.43
N ALA A 107 -1.66 17.36 -9.46
CA ALA A 107 -0.56 18.02 -8.77
C ALA A 107 -0.75 17.98 -7.24
N VAL A 108 -1.95 18.28 -6.75
CA VAL A 108 -2.27 18.25 -5.32
C VAL A 108 -2.23 16.82 -4.75
N PHE A 109 -2.69 15.82 -5.52
CA PHE A 109 -2.64 14.43 -5.10
C PHE A 109 -1.19 13.92 -4.97
N MET A 110 -0.33 14.19 -5.98
CA MET A 110 1.09 13.82 -5.90
C MET A 110 1.81 14.52 -4.74
N MET A 111 1.54 15.79 -4.50
CA MET A 111 2.03 16.49 -3.31
C MET A 111 1.60 15.76 -2.03
N HIS A 112 0.33 15.43 -1.92
CA HIS A 112 -0.22 14.75 -0.74
C HIS A 112 0.38 13.36 -0.51
N LEU A 113 0.55 12.53 -1.55
CA LEU A 113 1.21 11.22 -1.44
C LEU A 113 2.63 11.37 -0.87
N ASN A 114 3.40 12.32 -1.38
CA ASN A 114 4.75 12.58 -0.88
C ASN A 114 4.73 13.08 0.58
N LEU A 115 3.76 13.89 0.99
CA LEU A 115 3.60 14.29 2.39
C LEU A 115 3.32 13.08 3.29
N LYS A 116 2.48 12.14 2.85
CA LYS A 116 2.22 10.90 3.59
C LYS A 116 3.45 10.01 3.70
N LEU A 117 4.25 9.90 2.63
CA LEU A 117 5.52 9.19 2.68
C LEU A 117 6.50 9.81 3.69
N ILE A 118 6.59 11.14 3.73
CA ILE A 118 7.40 11.82 4.76
C ILE A 118 6.96 11.44 6.16
N GLU A 119 5.64 11.49 6.44
CA GLU A 119 5.09 11.13 7.75
C GLU A 119 5.45 9.69 8.14
N GLN A 120 5.33 8.73 7.22
CA GLN A 120 5.65 7.33 7.50
C GLN A 120 7.17 7.12 7.71
N HIS A 121 8.01 7.71 6.87
CA HIS A 121 9.47 7.62 7.03
C HIS A 121 9.96 8.24 8.33
N LEU A 122 9.40 9.38 8.75
CA LEU A 122 9.74 9.99 10.03
C LEU A 122 9.36 9.09 11.22
N ARG A 123 8.18 8.45 11.17
CA ARG A 123 7.73 7.52 12.21
C ARG A 123 8.60 6.26 12.24
N LEU A 124 8.92 5.70 11.07
CA LEU A 124 9.79 4.54 10.97
C LEU A 124 11.21 4.86 11.45
N GLY A 125 11.78 5.99 11.05
CA GLY A 125 13.08 6.46 11.54
C GLY A 125 13.10 6.63 13.06
N ALA A 126 12.02 7.16 13.64
CA ALA A 126 11.90 7.33 15.09
C ALA A 126 11.92 6.00 15.88
N GLN A 127 11.58 4.86 15.27
CA GLN A 127 11.70 3.54 15.93
C GLN A 127 13.16 3.13 16.17
N PHE A 128 14.05 3.53 15.27
CA PHE A 128 15.48 3.22 15.33
C PHE A 128 16.30 4.31 15.99
N ASP A 129 15.71 5.49 16.16
CA ASP A 129 16.39 6.67 16.69
C ASP A 129 16.54 6.62 18.20
N LYS A 130 17.60 7.26 18.71
CA LYS A 130 17.89 7.46 20.14
C LYS A 130 17.85 8.94 20.44
N GLN A 131 17.10 9.32 21.47
CA GLN A 131 17.00 10.72 21.88
C GLN A 131 18.25 11.22 22.61
N VAL A 132 18.87 10.32 23.37
CA VAL A 132 20.03 10.59 24.22
C VAL A 132 20.91 9.34 24.30
N ALA A 133 22.22 9.53 24.37
CA ALA A 133 23.17 8.47 24.67
C ALA A 133 23.36 8.39 26.20
N TYR A 134 22.77 7.38 26.83
CA TYR A 134 22.92 7.13 28.25
C TYR A 134 24.17 6.28 28.55
N PHE A 135 24.90 6.57 29.61
CA PHE A 135 26.12 5.85 30.01
C PHE A 135 25.89 4.32 30.20
N TYR A 136 24.73 3.90 30.71
CA TYR A 136 24.41 2.49 30.89
C TYR A 136 24.16 1.75 29.55
N ASN A 137 24.13 2.46 28.42
CA ASN A 137 24.07 1.89 27.10
C ASN A 137 25.46 1.62 26.48
N ALA A 138 26.56 1.93 27.19
CA ALA A 138 27.92 1.73 26.68
C ALA A 138 28.19 0.29 26.20
N PRO A 139 27.73 -0.79 26.89
CA PRO A 139 27.91 -2.17 26.42
C PRO A 139 27.26 -2.44 25.05
N TRP A 140 26.24 -1.67 24.66
CA TRP A 140 25.50 -1.79 23.40
C TRP A 140 25.81 -0.64 22.43
N LYS A 141 26.98 0.00 22.59
CA LYS A 141 27.41 1.16 21.81
C LYS A 141 27.28 0.90 20.29
N GLU A 142 27.85 -0.20 19.81
CA GLU A 142 27.86 -0.52 18.38
C GLU A 142 26.43 -0.72 17.84
N GLN A 143 25.59 -1.48 18.55
CA GLN A 143 24.20 -1.69 18.17
C GLN A 143 23.38 -0.39 18.15
N ASN A 144 23.66 0.53 19.07
CA ASN A 144 23.02 1.84 19.08
C ASN A 144 23.47 2.71 17.91
N ILE A 145 24.77 2.69 17.57
CA ILE A 145 25.29 3.40 16.40
C ILE A 145 24.69 2.84 15.09
N GLU A 146 24.60 1.51 14.95
CA GLU A 146 23.93 0.87 13.81
C GLU A 146 22.46 1.28 13.72
N SER A 147 21.74 1.28 14.84
CA SER A 147 20.35 1.72 14.91
C SER A 147 20.19 3.19 14.45
N LEU A 148 21.09 4.08 14.87
CA LEU A 148 21.10 5.47 14.43
C LEU A 148 21.39 5.61 12.94
N GLN A 149 22.23 4.76 12.34
CA GLN A 149 22.47 4.75 10.90
C GLN A 149 21.20 4.38 10.11
N VAL A 150 20.43 3.40 10.62
CA VAL A 150 19.14 3.03 10.05
C VAL A 150 18.14 4.20 10.13
N ALA A 151 18.04 4.85 11.31
CA ALA A 151 17.18 6.03 11.46
C ALA A 151 17.55 7.15 10.51
N GLU A 152 18.85 7.40 10.35
CA GLU A 152 19.40 8.41 9.45
C GLU A 152 18.96 8.16 7.99
N SER A 153 19.02 6.91 7.52
CA SER A 153 18.61 6.55 6.17
C SER A 153 17.13 6.89 5.89
N TYR A 154 16.24 6.63 6.85
CA TYR A 154 14.83 6.99 6.73
C TYR A 154 14.61 8.50 6.75
N TYR A 155 15.37 9.26 7.54
CA TYR A 155 15.29 10.72 7.54
C TYR A 155 15.78 11.33 6.24
N TYR A 156 16.81 10.77 5.61
CA TYR A 156 17.23 11.18 4.27
C TYR A 156 16.18 10.84 3.20
N ALA A 157 15.56 9.65 3.26
CA ALA A 157 14.48 9.32 2.35
C ALA A 157 13.31 10.32 2.50
N ALA A 158 12.95 10.71 3.73
CA ALA A 158 11.93 11.75 3.96
C ALA A 158 12.32 13.10 3.33
N LEU A 159 13.60 13.47 3.29
CA LEU A 159 14.06 14.70 2.61
C LEU A 159 13.84 14.64 1.10
N GLU A 160 14.06 13.50 0.46
CA GLU A 160 13.83 13.34 -0.98
C GLU A 160 12.32 13.48 -1.30
N TYR A 161 11.45 12.84 -0.51
CA TYR A 161 9.99 13.03 -0.67
C TYR A 161 9.55 14.47 -0.40
N TRP A 162 10.24 15.20 0.49
CA TRP A 162 9.95 16.62 0.69
C TRP A 162 10.32 17.47 -0.53
N LYS A 163 11.41 17.18 -1.21
CA LYS A 163 11.77 17.86 -2.48
C LYS A 163 10.67 17.64 -3.51
N GLU A 164 10.22 16.41 -3.68
CA GLU A 164 9.12 16.06 -4.58
C GLU A 164 7.81 16.74 -4.18
N ALA A 165 7.44 16.74 -2.89
CA ALA A 165 6.24 17.42 -2.42
C ALA A 165 6.25 18.92 -2.76
N LYS A 166 7.39 19.60 -2.59
CA LYS A 166 7.55 21.02 -2.98
C LYS A 166 7.39 21.21 -4.48
N LEU A 167 8.02 20.37 -5.30
CA LEU A 167 7.91 20.44 -6.75
C LEU A 167 6.44 20.29 -7.22
N TRP A 168 5.70 19.38 -6.64
CA TRP A 168 4.29 19.19 -6.95
C TRP A 168 3.42 20.33 -6.41
N ALA A 169 3.75 20.90 -5.26
CA ALA A 169 3.10 22.13 -4.75
C ALA A 169 3.29 23.33 -5.69
N GLU A 170 4.49 23.50 -6.24
CA GLU A 170 4.77 24.54 -7.25
C GLU A 170 3.94 24.31 -8.52
N ARG A 171 3.86 23.06 -9.01
CA ARG A 171 3.02 22.70 -10.17
C ARG A 171 1.52 22.95 -9.91
N ALA A 172 1.06 22.77 -8.67
CA ALA A 172 -0.32 23.06 -8.28
C ALA A 172 -0.61 24.57 -8.17
N ASN A 173 0.43 25.39 -8.08
CA ASN A 173 0.35 26.84 -7.81
C ASN A 173 0.64 27.72 -9.02
N VAL A 174 0.76 27.15 -10.22
CA VAL A 174 0.93 27.94 -11.44
C VAL A 174 -0.26 28.88 -11.65
N PRO A 175 -0.08 30.04 -12.33
CA PRO A 175 -1.14 31.06 -12.49
C PRO A 175 -2.48 30.51 -12.98
N GLU A 176 -2.44 29.51 -13.87
CA GLU A 176 -3.64 28.86 -14.42
C GLU A 176 -4.45 28.08 -13.37
N LEU A 177 -3.81 27.63 -12.28
CA LEU A 177 -4.38 26.73 -11.28
C LEU A 177 -4.60 27.40 -9.92
N GLN A 178 -4.07 28.61 -9.69
CA GLN A 178 -4.10 29.25 -8.37
C GLN A 178 -5.50 29.57 -7.85
N PHE A 179 -6.48 29.78 -8.76
CA PHE A 179 -7.89 30.03 -8.41
C PHE A 179 -8.78 28.81 -8.52
N VAL A 180 -8.21 27.66 -8.89
CA VAL A 180 -8.94 26.39 -8.93
C VAL A 180 -8.88 25.76 -7.54
N TYR A 181 -10.04 25.52 -6.95
CA TYR A 181 -10.16 24.91 -5.64
C TYR A 181 -10.97 23.61 -5.70
N LEU A 182 -10.41 22.53 -5.14
CA LEU A 182 -11.03 21.21 -5.10
C LEU A 182 -11.69 21.00 -3.73
N ARG A 183 -13.01 21.24 -3.66
CA ARG A 183 -13.77 21.23 -2.39
C ARG A 183 -13.68 19.92 -1.64
N ASP A 184 -13.69 18.80 -2.37
CA ASP A 184 -13.65 17.46 -1.78
C ASP A 184 -12.28 17.13 -1.16
N LEU A 185 -11.23 17.91 -1.51
CA LEU A 185 -9.86 17.74 -1.05
C LEU A 185 -9.37 18.92 -0.21
N LYS A 186 -10.25 19.50 0.59
CA LYS A 186 -9.98 20.68 1.40
C LYS A 186 -8.67 20.57 2.20
N ASN A 187 -8.43 19.45 2.87
CA ASN A 187 -7.24 19.25 3.68
C ASN A 187 -5.95 19.29 2.84
N TRP A 188 -5.98 18.79 1.60
CA TRP A 188 -4.83 18.82 0.70
C TRP A 188 -4.57 20.24 0.17
N GLU A 189 -5.64 20.99 -0.10
CA GLU A 189 -5.52 22.40 -0.48
C GLU A 189 -5.00 23.27 0.69
N GLU A 190 -5.36 22.93 1.93
CA GLU A 190 -4.81 23.57 3.13
C GLU A 190 -3.31 23.28 3.28
N ASP A 191 -2.88 22.04 3.06
CA ASP A 191 -1.45 21.67 3.08
C ASP A 191 -0.68 22.39 1.96
N LEU A 192 -1.25 22.49 0.76
CA LEU A 192 -0.68 23.28 -0.33
C LEU A 192 -0.49 24.75 0.09
N ALA A 193 -1.50 25.36 0.71
CA ALA A 193 -1.42 26.74 1.21
C ALA A 193 -0.38 26.88 2.33
N ARG A 194 -0.25 25.89 3.22
CA ARG A 194 0.77 25.87 4.29
C ARG A 194 2.20 25.75 3.76
N ILE A 195 2.42 24.94 2.70
CA ILE A 195 3.70 24.85 2.00
C ILE A 195 4.04 26.22 1.38
N LYS A 196 3.11 26.79 0.61
CA LYS A 196 3.28 28.10 -0.05
C LYS A 196 3.64 29.22 0.92
N ASN A 197 3.02 29.25 2.09
CA ASN A 197 3.22 30.26 3.11
C ASN A 197 4.38 29.96 4.06
N GLY A 198 5.16 28.87 3.82
CA GLY A 198 6.27 28.44 4.66
C GLY A 198 5.88 27.93 6.05
N LYS A 199 4.56 27.76 6.32
CA LYS A 199 4.05 27.24 7.60
C LYS A 199 4.28 25.76 7.76
N LEU A 200 4.28 24.99 6.66
CA LEU A 200 4.68 23.59 6.60
C LEU A 200 6.06 23.49 5.98
N ASN A 201 7.04 23.08 6.76
CA ASN A 201 8.43 22.95 6.33
C ASN A 201 9.07 21.69 6.97
N TYR A 202 8.91 20.57 6.29
CA TYR A 202 9.49 19.30 6.74
C TYR A 202 11.02 19.31 6.67
N GLU A 203 11.65 20.05 5.76
CA GLU A 203 13.09 20.17 5.69
C GLU A 203 13.70 20.64 7.01
N ARG A 204 13.11 21.69 7.62
CA ARG A 204 13.53 22.21 8.92
C ARG A 204 13.38 21.17 10.03
N ILE A 205 12.28 20.42 10.01
CA ILE A 205 12.01 19.35 11.01
C ILE A 205 13.05 18.25 10.86
N ILE A 206 13.21 17.71 9.65
CA ILE A 206 14.11 16.58 9.37
C ILE A 206 15.56 16.95 9.66
N ARG A 207 16.02 18.13 9.23
CA ARG A 207 17.39 18.58 9.52
C ARG A 207 17.67 18.75 11.00
N ARG A 208 16.67 19.15 11.79
CA ARG A 208 16.80 19.19 13.25
C ARG A 208 16.99 17.79 13.81
N GLU A 209 16.20 16.80 13.37
CA GLU A 209 16.33 15.42 13.83
C GLU A 209 17.69 14.81 13.40
N LEU A 210 18.11 15.02 12.16
CA LEU A 210 19.44 14.57 11.68
C LEU A 210 20.59 15.18 12.51
N LYS A 211 20.51 16.47 12.84
CA LYS A 211 21.51 17.13 13.68
C LYS A 211 21.55 16.56 15.10
N ARG A 212 20.37 16.31 15.68
CA ARG A 212 20.27 15.69 17.01
C ARG A 212 20.84 14.28 16.99
N LEU A 213 20.47 13.48 15.99
CA LEU A 213 20.96 12.10 15.80
C LEU A 213 22.48 12.07 15.69
N GLU A 214 23.09 12.98 14.94
CA GLU A 214 24.54 13.06 14.84
C GLU A 214 25.20 13.41 16.17
N ASN A 215 24.64 14.34 16.93
CA ASN A 215 25.14 14.65 18.27
C ASN A 215 25.10 13.40 19.19
N VAL A 216 23.99 12.66 19.20
CA VAL A 216 23.85 11.44 19.99
C VAL A 216 24.83 10.36 19.52
N ARG A 217 25.05 10.23 18.21
CA ARG A 217 26.06 9.33 17.65
C ARG A 217 27.45 9.66 18.16
N GLN A 218 27.82 10.94 18.18
CA GLN A 218 29.12 11.39 18.67
C GLN A 218 29.30 11.13 20.20
N GLU A 219 28.20 11.20 20.96
CA GLU A 219 28.23 10.83 22.37
C GLU A 219 28.49 9.32 22.56
N PHE A 220 27.81 8.45 21.76
CA PHE A 220 28.09 7.00 21.79
C PHE A 220 29.52 6.69 21.37
N ILE A 221 30.06 7.34 20.34
CA ILE A 221 31.45 7.13 19.88
C ILE A 221 32.46 7.42 20.98
N LYS A 222 32.20 8.42 21.82
CA LYS A 222 33.10 8.82 22.93
C LYS A 222 33.00 7.87 24.13
N MET A 223 32.01 7.04 24.24
CA MET A 223 31.89 6.08 25.35
C MET A 223 32.98 5.02 25.25
N ASP A 224 33.65 4.75 26.36
CA ASP A 224 34.70 3.75 26.55
C ASP A 224 34.47 2.93 27.82
N GLU A 225 35.40 2.04 28.15
CA GLU A 225 35.32 1.19 29.33
C GLU A 225 35.28 1.98 30.68
N THR A 226 35.67 3.26 30.65
CA THR A 226 35.64 4.12 31.85
C THR A 226 34.29 4.81 32.05
N THR A 227 33.38 4.67 31.11
CA THR A 227 32.03 5.29 31.11
C THR A 227 31.03 4.50 31.95
N TYR A 228 31.38 3.32 32.48
CA TYR A 228 30.53 2.46 33.31
C TYR A 228 30.41 2.94 34.74
#